data_02aee8d6da35b80625528ca72508f916
#
_entry.id   02aee8d6da35b80625528ca72508f916
#
_cell.length_a   1.000
_cell.length_b   1.000
_cell.length_c   1.000
_cell.angle_alpha   90.00
_cell.angle_beta   90.00
_cell.angle_gamma   90.00
#
_symmetry.space_group_name_H-M   'P 1'
#
loop_
_entity.id
_entity.type
_entity.pdbx_description
1 polymer ?
#
loop_
_entity_poly.entity_id
_entity_poly.type
_entity_poly.pdbx_seq_one_letter_code
_entity_poly.pdbx_strand_id
1 'polypeptide(L)'
;MNATSQHPFALPYPIVENRLVVGGIPITRLAERVGQTPFYAYDRRLISERVALLRSALPSDIHLHFAVKSNPMPAVVQFMAGLVDGFDVASGGELKTVLDTAMPPEQISFAGPGKSGRELRQSVAAGIVVNVESEREVTLLAEAGASLGLIPKVAVRVNPDFELKSSGMKMGGGPKQFGVDAEQVPDLLTRIKALGLDFTAKCR
;
A
#
# COMPACT_ATOMS: atom_id res chain seq x y z
N MET A 1 -29.29 -21.96 -24.82
CA MET A 1 -29.15 -20.70 -24.06
C MET A 1 -28.74 -21.06 -22.64
N ASN A 2 -27.44 -21.00 -22.36
CA ASN A 2 -26.93 -21.31 -21.03
C ASN A 2 -27.04 -20.04 -20.17
N ALA A 3 -27.98 -20.07 -19.22
CA ALA A 3 -28.05 -19.07 -18.18
C ALA A 3 -26.76 -19.18 -17.32
N THR A 4 -25.81 -18.28 -17.51
CA THR A 4 -24.67 -18.12 -16.60
C THR A 4 -25.25 -17.63 -15.28
N SER A 5 -25.29 -18.50 -14.29
CA SER A 5 -25.56 -18.17 -12.90
C SER A 5 -24.58 -17.06 -12.48
N GLN A 6 -25.09 -15.84 -12.34
CA GLN A 6 -24.34 -14.71 -11.76
C GLN A 6 -24.26 -14.92 -10.24
N HIS A 7 -23.46 -15.89 -9.81
CA HIS A 7 -23.09 -15.99 -8.41
C HIS A 7 -22.16 -14.81 -8.09
N PRO A 8 -22.37 -14.01 -7.00
CA PRO A 8 -21.53 -12.88 -6.66
C PRO A 8 -20.05 -13.25 -6.41
N PHE A 9 -19.74 -14.54 -6.36
CA PHE A 9 -18.40 -15.11 -6.26
C PHE A 9 -18.02 -15.93 -7.51
N ALA A 10 -18.58 -15.64 -8.68
CA ALA A 10 -18.14 -16.28 -9.91
C ALA A 10 -16.64 -16.07 -10.09
N LEU A 11 -15.87 -17.15 -10.10
CA LEU A 11 -14.45 -17.09 -10.36
C LEU A 11 -14.24 -16.48 -11.75
N PRO A 12 -13.31 -15.50 -11.92
CA PRO A 12 -13.08 -14.84 -13.20
C PRO A 12 -12.31 -15.73 -14.20
N TYR A 13 -12.34 -17.02 -13.98
CA TYR A 13 -11.60 -18.01 -14.76
C TYR A 13 -12.54 -18.87 -15.58
N PRO A 14 -12.28 -19.10 -16.88
CA PRO A 14 -13.10 -19.97 -17.70
C PRO A 14 -12.97 -21.44 -17.28
N ILE A 15 -14.04 -22.18 -17.51
CA ILE A 15 -14.03 -23.65 -17.40
C ILE A 15 -14.03 -24.21 -18.83
N VAL A 16 -12.98 -24.95 -19.16
CA VAL A 16 -12.80 -25.62 -20.46
C VAL A 16 -12.62 -27.11 -20.19
N GLU A 17 -13.38 -27.96 -20.89
CA GLU A 17 -13.34 -29.42 -20.69
C GLU A 17 -13.46 -29.82 -19.21
N ASN A 18 -14.40 -29.20 -18.50
CA ASN A 18 -14.63 -29.41 -17.06
C ASN A 18 -13.42 -29.13 -16.15
N ARG A 19 -12.49 -28.28 -16.61
CA ARG A 19 -11.30 -27.86 -15.86
C ARG A 19 -11.23 -26.34 -15.77
N LEU A 20 -10.91 -25.83 -14.59
CA LEU A 20 -10.63 -24.40 -14.43
C LEU A 20 -9.34 -24.04 -15.17
N VAL A 21 -9.36 -22.93 -15.89
CA VAL A 21 -8.17 -22.46 -16.65
C VAL A 21 -7.72 -21.11 -16.07
N VAL A 22 -6.47 -21.07 -15.62
CA VAL A 22 -5.84 -19.87 -15.04
C VAL A 22 -4.67 -19.45 -15.95
N GLY A 23 -4.70 -18.22 -16.44
CA GLY A 23 -3.66 -17.72 -17.34
C GLY A 23 -3.50 -18.55 -18.63
N GLY A 24 -4.61 -19.12 -19.13
CA GLY A 24 -4.59 -20.02 -20.31
C GLY A 24 -4.11 -21.45 -20.04
N ILE A 25 -3.85 -21.82 -18.78
CA ILE A 25 -3.33 -23.14 -18.39
C ILE A 25 -4.36 -23.87 -17.50
N PRO A 26 -4.75 -25.13 -17.82
CA PRO A 26 -5.61 -25.92 -16.94
C PRO A 26 -5.02 -26.05 -15.54
N ILE A 27 -5.84 -25.90 -14.49
CA ILE A 27 -5.39 -25.92 -13.09
C ILE A 27 -4.68 -27.24 -12.72
N THR A 28 -5.08 -28.35 -13.31
CA THR A 28 -4.43 -29.67 -13.12
C THR A 28 -2.98 -29.64 -13.60
N ARG A 29 -2.73 -29.02 -14.77
CA ARG A 29 -1.37 -28.86 -15.30
C ARG A 29 -0.54 -27.87 -14.47
N LEU A 30 -1.15 -26.85 -13.89
CA LEU A 30 -0.46 -25.96 -12.94
C LEU A 30 -0.05 -26.74 -11.68
N ALA A 31 -0.94 -27.59 -11.14
CA ALA A 31 -0.63 -28.42 -9.98
C ALA A 31 0.56 -29.36 -10.24
N GLU A 32 0.60 -30.00 -11.41
CA GLU A 32 1.73 -30.83 -11.82
C GLU A 32 3.04 -30.04 -11.93
N ARG A 33 2.99 -28.80 -12.48
CA ARG A 33 4.17 -27.92 -12.59
C ARG A 33 4.69 -27.46 -11.24
N VAL A 34 3.79 -27.17 -10.30
CA VAL A 34 4.15 -26.77 -8.93
C VAL A 34 4.66 -27.95 -8.12
N GLY A 35 4.15 -29.16 -8.40
CA GLY A 35 4.55 -30.41 -7.76
C GLY A 35 3.92 -30.65 -6.39
N GLN A 36 3.07 -29.73 -5.89
CA GLN A 36 2.39 -29.85 -4.62
C GLN A 36 1.08 -29.04 -4.59
N THR A 37 0.19 -29.41 -3.67
CA THR A 37 -1.03 -28.67 -3.31
C THR A 37 -1.09 -28.53 -1.79
N PRO A 38 -1.69 -27.45 -1.23
CA PRO A 38 -2.28 -26.32 -1.96
C PRO A 38 -1.24 -25.34 -2.51
N PHE A 39 -1.64 -24.50 -3.49
CA PHE A 39 -0.82 -23.40 -4.01
C PHE A 39 -1.70 -22.21 -4.43
N TYR A 40 -1.10 -21.03 -4.53
CA TYR A 40 -1.74 -19.83 -5.08
C TYR A 40 -1.34 -19.65 -6.54
N ALA A 41 -2.33 -19.40 -7.40
CA ALA A 41 -2.12 -19.06 -8.80
C ALA A 41 -2.59 -17.64 -9.07
N TYR A 42 -1.72 -16.79 -9.59
CA TYR A 42 -2.00 -15.40 -9.94
C TYR A 42 -2.00 -15.24 -11.46
N ASP A 43 -3.10 -14.74 -12.02
CA ASP A 43 -3.20 -14.40 -13.43
C ASP A 43 -2.85 -12.93 -13.64
N ARG A 44 -1.69 -12.65 -14.26
CA ARG A 44 -1.19 -11.30 -14.53
C ARG A 44 -2.16 -10.51 -15.43
N ARG A 45 -2.87 -11.16 -16.34
CA ARG A 45 -3.87 -10.53 -17.20
C ARG A 45 -5.01 -9.95 -16.37
N LEU A 46 -5.55 -10.72 -15.43
CA LEU A 46 -6.63 -10.24 -14.54
C LEU A 46 -6.18 -9.08 -13.66
N ILE A 47 -4.94 -9.08 -13.20
CA ILE A 47 -4.37 -7.93 -12.45
C ILE A 47 -4.33 -6.70 -13.36
N SER A 48 -3.78 -6.81 -14.57
CA SER A 48 -3.73 -5.69 -15.53
C SER A 48 -5.11 -5.17 -15.92
N GLU A 49 -6.06 -6.06 -16.18
CA GLU A 49 -7.45 -5.70 -16.52
C GLU A 49 -8.13 -4.97 -15.35
N ARG A 50 -7.88 -5.38 -14.10
CA ARG A 50 -8.42 -4.70 -12.92
C ARG A 50 -7.84 -3.30 -12.77
N VAL A 51 -6.54 -3.13 -12.95
CA VAL A 51 -5.90 -1.80 -12.91
C VAL A 51 -6.42 -0.92 -14.04
N ALA A 52 -6.54 -1.44 -15.26
CA ALA A 52 -7.08 -0.71 -16.40
C ALA A 52 -8.54 -0.26 -16.15
N LEU A 53 -9.36 -1.13 -15.56
CA LEU A 53 -10.74 -0.80 -15.18
C LEU A 53 -10.79 0.34 -14.15
N LEU A 54 -9.95 0.29 -13.11
CA LEU A 54 -9.86 1.37 -12.13
C LEU A 54 -9.42 2.68 -12.79
N ARG A 55 -8.40 2.65 -13.64
CA ARG A 55 -7.92 3.82 -14.39
C ARG A 55 -9.01 4.45 -15.25
N SER A 56 -9.83 3.62 -15.93
CA SER A 56 -10.92 4.12 -16.77
C SER A 56 -12.08 4.75 -15.99
N ALA A 57 -12.22 4.39 -14.71
CA ALA A 57 -13.29 4.89 -13.84
C ALA A 57 -12.85 6.09 -12.97
N LEU A 58 -11.56 6.30 -12.80
CA LEU A 58 -10.99 7.38 -11.99
C LEU A 58 -10.62 8.59 -12.84
N PRO A 59 -10.75 9.82 -12.31
CA PRO A 59 -10.15 11.01 -12.92
C PRO A 59 -8.65 10.82 -13.15
N SER A 60 -8.13 11.45 -14.20
CA SER A 60 -6.72 11.27 -14.62
C SER A 60 -5.68 11.82 -13.64
N ASP A 61 -6.08 12.71 -12.75
CA ASP A 61 -5.26 13.31 -11.69
C ASP A 61 -5.23 12.48 -10.39
N ILE A 62 -6.01 11.40 -10.32
CA ILE A 62 -5.98 10.46 -9.19
C ILE A 62 -4.85 9.44 -9.37
N HIS A 63 -3.92 9.46 -8.42
CA HIS A 63 -2.83 8.48 -8.38
C HIS A 63 -3.32 7.16 -7.75
N LEU A 64 -2.98 6.05 -8.39
CA LEU A 64 -3.33 4.71 -7.91
C LEU A 64 -2.13 4.08 -7.21
N HIS A 65 -2.26 3.83 -5.92
CA HIS A 65 -1.24 3.16 -5.11
C HIS A 65 -1.63 1.71 -4.80
N PHE A 66 -0.64 0.82 -4.78
CA PHE A 66 -0.81 -0.57 -4.37
C PHE A 66 -0.38 -0.74 -2.90
N ALA A 67 -1.33 -1.13 -2.05
CA ALA A 67 -1.05 -1.48 -0.65
C ALA A 67 -0.36 -2.85 -0.59
N VAL A 68 0.95 -2.87 -0.36
CA VAL A 68 1.80 -4.08 -0.45
C VAL A 68 1.38 -5.16 0.54
N LYS A 69 0.86 -4.80 1.71
CA LYS A 69 0.32 -5.73 2.72
C LYS A 69 -0.75 -6.68 2.18
N SER A 70 -1.43 -6.33 1.09
CA SER A 70 -2.44 -7.21 0.46
C SER A 70 -1.81 -8.43 -0.20
N ASN A 71 -0.60 -8.27 -0.77
CA ASN A 71 0.20 -9.35 -1.32
C ASN A 71 1.67 -8.93 -1.46
N PRO A 72 2.53 -9.20 -0.46
CA PRO A 72 3.93 -8.79 -0.47
C PRO A 72 4.85 -9.73 -1.29
N MET A 73 4.28 -10.65 -2.06
CA MET A 73 5.06 -11.56 -2.91
C MET A 73 5.90 -10.75 -3.92
N PRO A 74 7.24 -10.90 -3.94
CA PRO A 74 8.12 -10.06 -4.78
C PRO A 74 7.73 -10.05 -6.26
N ALA A 75 7.32 -11.19 -6.82
CA ALA A 75 6.89 -11.28 -8.22
C ALA A 75 5.61 -10.46 -8.52
N VAL A 76 4.68 -10.36 -7.55
CA VAL A 76 3.48 -9.53 -7.67
C VAL A 76 3.84 -8.06 -7.52
N VAL A 77 4.65 -7.70 -6.52
CA VAL A 77 5.11 -6.32 -6.30
C VAL A 77 5.88 -5.81 -7.50
N GLN A 78 6.81 -6.60 -8.04
CA GLN A 78 7.55 -6.25 -9.25
C GLN A 78 6.63 -6.04 -10.46
N PHE A 79 5.60 -6.86 -10.61
CA PHE A 79 4.63 -6.71 -11.70
C PHE A 79 3.77 -5.45 -11.51
N MET A 80 3.34 -5.18 -10.27
CA MET A 80 2.55 -3.99 -9.95
C MET A 80 3.32 -2.68 -10.16
N ALA A 81 4.65 -2.68 -10.01
CA ALA A 81 5.48 -1.49 -10.23
C ALA A 81 5.33 -0.89 -11.63
N GLY A 82 4.99 -1.70 -12.64
CA GLY A 82 4.71 -1.25 -14.01
C GLY A 82 3.26 -0.82 -14.26
N LEU A 83 2.37 -0.93 -13.27
CA LEU A 83 0.93 -0.71 -13.46
C LEU A 83 0.37 0.44 -12.60
N VAL A 84 0.99 0.74 -11.47
CA VAL A 84 0.51 1.72 -10.48
C VAL A 84 1.45 2.91 -10.37
N ASP A 85 0.99 4.00 -9.73
CA ASP A 85 1.76 5.23 -9.58
C ASP A 85 2.62 5.22 -8.32
N GLY A 86 2.35 4.32 -7.38
CA GLY A 86 3.12 4.22 -6.14
C GLY A 86 2.77 3.00 -5.30
N PHE A 87 3.49 2.88 -4.19
CA PHE A 87 3.30 1.81 -3.21
C PHE A 87 3.07 2.37 -1.82
N ASP A 88 2.16 1.71 -1.08
CA ASP A 88 1.99 1.93 0.35
C ASP A 88 2.47 0.70 1.11
N VAL A 89 3.49 0.89 1.97
CA VAL A 89 4.06 -0.17 2.80
C VAL A 89 3.67 0.01 4.26
N ALA A 90 3.63 -1.08 5.01
CA ALA A 90 3.27 -1.11 6.43
C ALA A 90 4.34 -1.81 7.31
N SER A 91 5.47 -2.21 6.72
CA SER A 91 6.59 -2.83 7.43
C SER A 91 7.92 -2.63 6.71
N GLY A 92 9.03 -2.74 7.45
CA GLY A 92 10.36 -2.71 6.86
C GLY A 92 10.64 -3.85 5.88
N GLY A 93 9.98 -5.00 6.05
CA GLY A 93 10.05 -6.12 5.10
C GLY A 93 9.38 -5.79 3.77
N GLU A 94 8.19 -5.19 3.80
CA GLU A 94 7.51 -4.70 2.61
C GLU A 94 8.32 -3.60 1.92
N LEU A 95 8.86 -2.64 2.69
CA LEU A 95 9.74 -1.60 2.16
C LEU A 95 10.93 -2.19 1.40
N LYS A 96 11.60 -3.19 1.96
CA LYS A 96 12.70 -3.87 1.28
C LYS A 96 12.26 -4.46 -0.07
N THR A 97 11.11 -5.14 -0.10
CA THR A 97 10.58 -5.73 -1.34
C THR A 97 10.28 -4.67 -2.41
N VAL A 98 9.76 -3.50 -2.00
CA VAL A 98 9.46 -2.40 -2.92
C VAL A 98 10.72 -1.71 -3.43
N LEU A 99 11.73 -1.54 -2.59
CA LEU A 99 13.02 -0.95 -2.98
C LEU A 99 13.79 -1.80 -4.01
N ASP A 100 13.46 -3.09 -4.14
CA ASP A 100 14.00 -3.97 -5.19
C ASP A 100 13.29 -3.77 -6.55
N THR A 101 12.28 -2.88 -6.63
CA THR A 101 11.58 -2.51 -7.88
C THR A 101 12.14 -1.22 -8.49
N ALA A 102 11.66 -0.86 -9.69
CA ALA A 102 11.97 0.41 -10.33
C ALA A 102 11.11 1.60 -9.83
N MET A 103 10.29 1.43 -8.78
CA MET A 103 9.44 2.49 -8.26
C MET A 103 10.29 3.60 -7.64
N PRO A 104 10.12 4.87 -8.05
CA PRO A 104 10.82 5.99 -7.45
C PRO A 104 10.51 6.13 -5.94
N PRO A 105 11.51 6.39 -5.08
CA PRO A 105 11.30 6.48 -3.63
C PRO A 105 10.22 7.49 -3.22
N GLU A 106 10.08 8.60 -3.93
CA GLU A 106 9.07 9.63 -3.69
C GLU A 106 7.63 9.16 -3.96
N GLN A 107 7.46 8.04 -4.63
CA GLN A 107 6.17 7.38 -4.86
C GLN A 107 5.89 6.23 -3.88
N ILE A 108 6.76 6.05 -2.90
CA ILE A 108 6.59 5.05 -1.85
C ILE A 108 6.21 5.76 -0.55
N SER A 109 5.16 5.29 0.13
CA SER A 109 4.77 5.77 1.44
C SER A 109 4.77 4.66 2.48
N PHE A 110 5.11 4.99 3.73
CA PHE A 110 5.07 4.07 4.86
C PHE A 110 4.04 4.53 5.87
N ALA A 111 2.97 3.73 6.07
CA ALA A 111 1.90 3.98 7.03
C ALA A 111 1.83 2.88 8.09
N GLY A 112 1.29 3.21 9.25
CA GLY A 112 1.08 2.28 10.37
C GLY A 112 1.57 2.88 11.70
N PRO A 113 0.87 2.59 12.83
CA PRO A 113 1.18 3.19 14.14
C PRO A 113 2.34 2.51 14.86
N GLY A 114 2.79 1.36 14.37
CA GLY A 114 3.81 0.52 15.01
C GLY A 114 5.20 0.63 14.42
N LYS A 115 5.53 1.70 13.67
CA LYS A 115 6.85 1.87 13.07
C LYS A 115 7.95 1.92 14.15
N SER A 116 8.91 1.03 14.05
CA SER A 116 10.08 1.01 14.92
C SER A 116 11.10 2.10 14.53
N GLY A 117 11.97 2.52 15.46
CA GLY A 117 13.04 3.47 15.14
C GLY A 117 13.97 2.99 14.01
N ARG A 118 14.18 1.67 13.89
CA ARG A 118 14.94 1.08 12.78
C ARG A 118 14.23 1.27 11.43
N GLU A 119 12.93 1.05 11.38
CA GLU A 119 12.13 1.22 10.16
C GLU A 119 12.03 2.69 9.75
N LEU A 120 11.87 3.60 10.72
CA LEU A 120 11.90 5.04 10.47
C LEU A 120 13.24 5.47 9.88
N ARG A 121 14.35 5.00 10.47
CA ARG A 121 15.70 5.27 9.94
C ARG A 121 15.90 4.70 8.52
N GLN A 122 15.40 3.48 8.26
CA GLN A 122 15.42 2.87 6.92
C GLN A 122 14.63 3.72 5.91
N SER A 123 13.46 4.22 6.31
CA SER A 123 12.61 5.08 5.48
C SER A 123 13.31 6.39 5.11
N VAL A 124 13.98 7.03 6.07
CA VAL A 124 14.78 8.26 5.83
C VAL A 124 15.92 7.97 4.87
N ALA A 125 16.67 6.89 5.10
CA ALA A 125 17.77 6.48 4.24
C ALA A 125 17.33 6.18 2.81
N ALA A 126 16.12 5.62 2.64
CA ALA A 126 15.53 5.32 1.34
C ALA A 126 14.90 6.54 0.64
N GLY A 127 14.71 7.66 1.35
CA GLY A 127 14.12 8.88 0.77
C GLY A 127 12.62 8.81 0.49
N ILE A 128 11.91 7.86 1.12
CA ILE A 128 10.47 7.67 0.97
C ILE A 128 9.66 8.61 1.87
N VAL A 129 8.35 8.70 1.65
CA VAL A 129 7.45 9.49 2.48
C VAL A 129 6.97 8.67 3.67
N VAL A 130 7.10 9.20 4.89
CA VAL A 130 6.58 8.57 6.10
C VAL A 130 5.27 9.24 6.52
N ASN A 131 4.19 8.47 6.57
CA ASN A 131 2.92 8.92 7.15
C ASN A 131 3.05 8.89 8.67
N VAL A 132 3.22 10.06 9.29
CA VAL A 132 3.38 10.22 10.73
C VAL A 132 2.04 10.02 11.43
N GLU A 133 2.03 9.22 12.48
CA GLU A 133 0.86 8.88 13.29
C GLU A 133 1.04 9.23 14.79
N SER A 134 2.18 9.81 15.17
CA SER A 134 2.44 10.27 16.54
C SER A 134 3.59 11.28 16.61
N GLU A 135 3.62 12.10 17.69
CA GLU A 135 4.76 12.99 17.98
C GLU A 135 6.08 12.24 18.17
N ARG A 136 6.03 11.04 18.76
CA ARG A 136 7.19 10.18 18.93
C ARG A 136 7.87 9.89 17.59
N GLU A 137 7.09 9.60 16.55
CA GLU A 137 7.64 9.35 15.22
C GLU A 137 8.32 10.58 14.63
N VAL A 138 7.78 11.77 14.82
CA VAL A 138 8.41 13.03 14.39
C VAL A 138 9.78 13.20 15.03
N THR A 139 9.91 12.95 16.33
CA THR A 139 11.19 13.04 17.05
C THR A 139 12.21 12.03 16.48
N LEU A 140 11.82 10.77 16.34
CA LEU A 140 12.70 9.72 15.80
C LEU A 140 13.13 9.97 14.36
N LEU A 141 12.23 10.55 13.54
CA LEU A 141 12.56 10.93 12.17
C LEU A 141 13.58 12.08 12.14
N ALA A 142 13.41 13.09 12.98
CA ALA A 142 14.37 14.19 13.10
C ALA A 142 15.77 13.69 13.53
N GLU A 143 15.83 12.83 14.54
CA GLU A 143 17.07 12.18 14.98
C GLU A 143 17.73 11.35 13.88
N ALA A 144 16.92 10.56 13.14
CA ALA A 144 17.39 9.77 12.01
C ALA A 144 17.94 10.67 10.89
N GLY A 145 17.22 11.75 10.56
CA GLY A 145 17.62 12.73 9.55
C GLY A 145 18.94 13.40 9.91
N ALA A 146 19.07 13.91 11.13
CA ALA A 146 20.30 14.53 11.62
C ALA A 146 21.49 13.56 11.55
N SER A 147 21.29 12.32 11.98
CA SER A 147 22.34 11.29 11.98
C SER A 147 22.77 10.84 10.57
N LEU A 148 21.87 10.93 9.58
CA LEU A 148 22.13 10.53 8.19
C LEU A 148 22.51 11.71 7.27
N GLY A 149 22.39 12.96 7.76
CA GLY A 149 22.55 14.16 6.93
C GLY A 149 21.46 14.29 5.85
N LEU A 150 20.25 13.79 6.11
CA LEU A 150 19.11 13.78 5.18
C LEU A 150 17.91 14.48 5.79
N ILE A 151 17.08 15.08 4.95
CA ILE A 151 15.81 15.69 5.36
C ILE A 151 14.70 14.66 5.20
N PRO A 152 14.06 14.20 6.30
CA PRO A 152 12.95 13.25 6.21
C PRO A 152 11.73 13.85 5.53
N LYS A 153 11.14 13.12 4.59
CA LYS A 153 9.86 13.48 3.94
C LYS A 153 8.71 12.91 4.73
N VAL A 154 7.78 13.75 5.15
CA VAL A 154 6.68 13.34 6.03
C VAL A 154 5.33 13.81 5.52
N ALA A 155 4.30 13.00 5.76
CA ALA A 155 2.90 13.38 5.68
C ALA A 155 2.25 13.08 7.04
N VAL A 156 1.18 13.79 7.41
CA VAL A 156 0.45 13.52 8.65
C VAL A 156 -0.79 12.71 8.34
N ARG A 157 -0.94 11.56 9.00
CA ARG A 157 -2.19 10.81 8.97
C ARG A 157 -3.12 11.37 10.04
N VAL A 158 -4.19 12.00 9.59
CA VAL A 158 -5.20 12.60 10.48
C VAL A 158 -6.29 11.58 10.80
N ASN A 159 -6.61 11.46 12.10
CA ASN A 159 -7.80 10.77 12.55
C ASN A 159 -8.93 11.83 12.64
N PRO A 160 -9.93 11.81 11.73
CA PRO A 160 -11.01 12.77 11.77
C PRO A 160 -11.97 12.48 12.92
N ASP A 161 -12.66 13.50 13.41
CA ASP A 161 -13.65 13.43 14.49
C ASP A 161 -15.04 12.90 14.07
N PHE A 162 -15.20 12.58 12.77
CA PHE A 162 -16.44 12.00 12.23
C PHE A 162 -16.27 10.54 11.80
N GLU A 163 -17.34 9.75 11.94
CA GLU A 163 -17.38 8.35 11.47
C GLU A 163 -18.00 8.24 10.07
N LEU A 164 -17.32 7.50 9.19
CA LEU A 164 -17.93 7.06 7.93
C LEU A 164 -18.73 5.77 8.19
N LYS A 165 -20.06 5.88 8.14
CA LYS A 165 -20.98 4.76 8.44
C LYS A 165 -20.90 3.59 7.46
N SER A 166 -20.25 3.77 6.31
CA SER A 166 -20.17 2.78 5.22
C SER A 166 -18.88 1.97 5.19
N SER A 167 -17.90 2.23 6.05
CA SER A 167 -16.66 1.46 6.11
C SER A 167 -16.77 0.31 7.11
N GLY A 168 -16.39 -0.89 6.69
CA GLY A 168 -16.39 -2.07 7.57
C GLY A 168 -15.40 -2.00 8.74
N MET A 169 -14.53 -0.98 8.78
CA MET A 169 -13.59 -0.71 9.86
C MET A 169 -13.81 0.73 10.36
N LYS A 170 -14.06 0.87 11.67
CA LYS A 170 -14.21 2.20 12.31
C LYS A 170 -12.83 2.86 12.42
N MET A 171 -12.54 3.82 11.53
CA MET A 171 -11.26 4.52 11.45
C MET A 171 -11.33 5.98 11.91
N GLY A 172 -12.48 6.47 12.37
CA GLY A 172 -12.71 7.83 12.87
C GLY A 172 -13.67 7.84 14.05
N GLY A 173 -13.87 9.02 14.67
CA GLY A 173 -14.80 9.20 15.78
C GLY A 173 -14.22 8.87 17.16
N GLY A 174 -13.40 9.75 17.72
CA GLY A 174 -12.72 9.65 19.01
C GLY A 174 -11.36 8.95 18.93
N PRO A 175 -10.64 8.80 20.05
CA PRO A 175 -9.27 8.25 20.08
C PRO A 175 -9.19 6.87 19.42
N LYS A 176 -8.33 6.72 18.45
CA LYS A 176 -8.12 5.48 17.68
C LYS A 176 -6.62 5.14 17.63
N GLN A 177 -6.34 3.90 17.29
CA GLN A 177 -4.98 3.41 17.11
C GLN A 177 -4.28 3.94 15.86
N PHE A 178 -5.01 4.58 14.95
CA PHE A 178 -4.49 5.07 13.67
C PHE A 178 -4.60 6.58 13.58
N GLY A 179 -3.48 7.21 13.21
CA GLY A 179 -3.41 8.64 12.96
C GLY A 179 -3.35 9.50 14.22
N VAL A 180 -3.22 10.79 14.00
CA VAL A 180 -3.21 11.83 15.02
C VAL A 180 -4.61 12.49 15.05
N ASP A 181 -5.16 12.71 16.24
CA ASP A 181 -6.46 13.37 16.37
C ASP A 181 -6.43 14.77 15.75
N ALA A 182 -7.52 15.16 15.09
CA ALA A 182 -7.58 16.37 14.28
C ALA A 182 -7.17 17.64 15.06
N GLU A 183 -7.51 17.71 16.35
CA GLU A 183 -7.17 18.85 17.21
C GLU A 183 -5.65 18.97 17.47
N GLN A 184 -4.90 17.88 17.41
CA GLN A 184 -3.44 17.85 17.65
C GLN A 184 -2.62 18.17 16.40
N VAL A 185 -3.25 18.15 15.22
CA VAL A 185 -2.55 18.33 13.93
C VAL A 185 -1.85 19.68 13.82
N PRO A 186 -2.44 20.83 14.21
CA PRO A 186 -1.75 22.13 14.14
C PRO A 186 -0.43 22.16 14.92
N ASP A 187 -0.44 21.63 16.15
CA ASP A 187 0.76 21.59 16.99
C ASP A 187 1.82 20.64 16.40
N LEU A 188 1.39 19.48 15.90
CA LEU A 188 2.28 18.54 15.23
C LEU A 188 2.92 19.14 13.99
N LEU A 189 2.18 19.87 13.16
CA LEU A 189 2.72 20.56 11.98
C LEU A 189 3.74 21.65 12.37
N THR A 190 3.45 22.39 13.44
CA THR A 190 4.39 23.37 13.98
C THR A 190 5.71 22.71 14.40
N ARG A 191 5.61 21.56 15.08
CA ARG A 191 6.78 20.76 15.49
C ARG A 191 7.56 20.19 14.31
N ILE A 192 6.87 19.63 13.30
CA ILE A 192 7.48 19.13 12.05
C ILE A 192 8.31 20.24 11.39
N LYS A 193 7.75 21.45 11.28
CA LYS A 193 8.40 22.62 10.70
C LYS A 193 9.62 23.07 11.54
N ALA A 194 9.47 23.14 12.87
CA ALA A 194 10.52 23.55 13.78
C ALA A 194 11.73 22.59 13.74
N LEU A 195 11.50 21.30 13.51
CA LEU A 195 12.53 20.27 13.39
C LEU A 195 13.12 20.15 11.97
N GLY A 196 12.65 20.94 11.01
CA GLY A 196 13.19 20.98 9.64
C GLY A 196 12.86 19.76 8.78
N LEU A 197 11.76 19.04 9.09
CA LEU A 197 11.30 17.95 8.26
C LEU A 197 10.56 18.50 7.03
N ASP A 198 10.68 17.80 5.90
CA ASP A 198 9.97 18.15 4.65
C ASP A 198 8.52 17.64 4.70
N PHE A 199 7.61 18.56 4.95
CA PHE A 199 6.17 18.25 4.99
C PHE A 199 5.59 18.20 3.58
N THR A 200 5.25 17.00 3.13
CA THR A 200 4.60 16.77 1.85
C THR A 200 3.08 16.78 2.03
N ALA A 201 2.44 17.89 1.66
CA ALA A 201 0.98 18.03 1.66
C ALA A 201 0.33 17.33 0.44
N LYS A 202 0.68 16.06 0.20
CA LYS A 202 -0.02 15.27 -0.82
C LYS A 202 -1.11 14.45 -0.11
N CYS A 203 -2.38 14.75 -0.40
CA CYS A 203 -3.48 13.84 -0.10
C CYS A 203 -3.28 12.58 -0.95
N ARG A 204 -3.02 11.46 -0.33
CA ARG A 204 -2.85 10.17 -1.01
C ARG A 204 -3.94 9.23 -0.57
#